data_a3bbb113c545c2c0278cce6dc2f11af3
#
_entry.id   a3bbb113c545c2c0278cce6dc2f11af3
#
_cell.length_a   1.000
_cell.length_b   1.000
_cell.length_c   1.000
_cell.angle_alpha   90.00
_cell.angle_beta   90.00
_cell.angle_gamma   90.00
#
_symmetry.space_group_name_H-M   'P 1'
#
loop_
_entity.id
_entity.type
_entity.pdbx_description
1 polymer ?
#
loop_
_entity_poly.entity_id
_entity_poly.type
_entity_poly.pdbx_seq_one_letter_code
_entity_poly.pdbx_strand_id
1 'polypeptide(L)'
;MGLALHTTRQDGRATIAARGSIDLHSSDELRSRLTELVDAGERAVVVDLTAVDFCDSSGLNVLVRAYKHARAQNATLTVTGAYGRVENVLRTTGLDRFLIEGPAEEAPADGR
;
A
#
# COMPACT_ATOMS: atom_id res chain seq x y z
N MET A 1 18.24 -9.28 -0.52
CA MET A 1 18.06 -7.92 -0.94
C MET A 1 17.24 -7.18 0.09
N GLY A 2 17.56 -5.95 0.27
CA GLY A 2 16.88 -5.20 1.29
C GLY A 2 15.69 -4.44 0.77
N LEU A 3 14.96 -3.90 1.69
CA LEU A 3 13.85 -3.01 1.42
C LEU A 3 14.14 -1.70 2.13
N ALA A 4 14.11 -0.61 1.41
CA ALA A 4 14.27 0.71 1.99
C ALA A 4 12.92 1.40 1.99
N LEU A 5 12.58 2.04 3.10
CA LEU A 5 11.32 2.72 3.27
C LEU A 5 11.57 4.17 3.62
N HIS A 6 10.83 5.05 2.98
CA HIS A 6 10.93 6.48 3.23
C HIS A 6 9.53 7.04 3.38
N THR A 7 9.27 7.70 4.49
CA THR A 7 7.95 8.22 4.81
C THR A 7 7.94 9.74 4.72
N THR A 8 6.92 10.28 4.05
CA THR A 8 6.66 11.71 4.07
C THR A 8 5.22 11.92 4.54
N ARG A 9 5.00 13.03 5.21
CA ARG A 9 3.68 13.35 5.75
C ARG A 9 3.31 14.77 5.35
N GLN A 10 2.04 14.96 5.05
CA GLN A 10 1.53 16.26 4.68
C GLN A 10 0.02 16.28 4.84
N ASP A 11 -0.48 17.13 5.73
CA ASP A 11 -1.92 17.41 5.87
C ASP A 11 -2.75 16.15 6.13
N GLY A 12 -2.29 15.30 7.05
CA GLY A 12 -3.01 14.10 7.42
C GLY A 12 -2.85 12.97 6.44
N ARG A 13 -1.96 13.13 5.48
CA ARG A 13 -1.68 12.11 4.48
C ARG A 13 -0.23 11.68 4.61
N ALA A 14 0.00 10.40 4.66
CA ALA A 14 1.34 9.85 4.74
C ALA A 14 1.61 9.02 3.50
N THR A 15 2.77 9.20 2.91
CA THR A 15 3.21 8.40 1.79
C THR A 15 4.46 7.64 2.23
N ILE A 16 4.42 6.33 2.07
CA ILE A 16 5.58 5.51 2.33
C ILE A 16 6.09 4.99 0.99
N ALA A 17 7.29 5.41 0.64
CA ALA A 17 7.91 4.98 -0.61
C ALA A 17 8.80 3.79 -0.30
N ALA A 18 8.55 2.69 -1.00
CA ALA A 18 9.32 1.47 -0.83
C ALA A 18 10.25 1.31 -2.01
N ARG A 19 11.44 0.81 -1.74
CA ARG A 19 12.44 0.58 -2.78
C ARG A 19 13.06 -0.78 -2.57
N GLY A 20 13.07 -1.59 -3.62
CA GLY A 20 13.69 -2.90 -3.59
C GLY A 20 12.68 -4.00 -3.71
N SER A 21 12.80 -5.01 -2.88
CA SER A 21 11.95 -6.20 -2.95
C SER A 21 11.15 -6.36 -1.67
N ILE A 22 9.87 -6.69 -1.81
CA ILE A 22 9.02 -6.99 -0.67
C ILE A 22 8.83 -8.50 -0.64
N ASP A 23 9.51 -9.14 0.28
CA ASP A 23 9.50 -10.59 0.39
C ASP A 23 9.30 -10.97 1.85
N LEU A 24 9.44 -12.25 2.12
CA LEU A 24 9.22 -12.77 3.46
C LEU A 24 10.11 -12.09 4.50
N HIS A 25 11.33 -11.73 4.13
CA HIS A 25 12.27 -11.12 5.07
C HIS A 25 11.99 -9.65 5.32
N SER A 26 11.47 -8.96 4.33
CA SER A 26 11.28 -7.50 4.42
C SER A 26 9.86 -7.09 4.72
N SER A 27 8.91 -8.00 4.58
CA SER A 27 7.50 -7.65 4.74
C SER A 27 7.16 -7.18 6.15
N ASP A 28 7.85 -7.70 7.15
CA ASP A 28 7.59 -7.27 8.54
C ASP A 28 7.92 -5.82 8.76
N GLU A 29 8.98 -5.32 8.15
CA GLU A 29 9.34 -3.93 8.29
C GLU A 29 8.27 -3.04 7.67
N LEU A 30 7.80 -3.42 6.51
CA LEU A 30 6.73 -2.68 5.86
C LEU A 30 5.46 -2.70 6.71
N ARG A 31 5.12 -3.86 7.25
CA ARG A 31 3.93 -3.99 8.11
C ARG A 31 4.02 -3.08 9.31
N SER A 32 5.17 -3.06 9.98
CA SER A 32 5.34 -2.22 11.15
C SER A 32 5.17 -0.75 10.82
N ARG A 33 5.77 -0.32 9.71
CA ARG A 33 5.67 1.08 9.31
C ARG A 33 4.25 1.48 9.00
N LEU A 34 3.53 0.62 8.26
CA LEU A 34 2.15 0.93 7.90
C LEU A 34 1.26 0.96 9.15
N THR A 35 1.46 0.02 10.06
CA THR A 35 0.71 0.00 11.29
C THR A 35 0.95 1.25 12.12
N GLU A 36 2.20 1.68 12.21
CA GLU A 36 2.54 2.90 12.94
C GLU A 36 1.83 4.12 12.37
N LEU A 37 1.80 4.23 11.05
CA LEU A 37 1.18 5.39 10.42
C LEU A 37 -0.31 5.42 10.67
N VAL A 38 -0.96 4.28 10.55
CA VAL A 38 -2.40 4.22 10.80
C VAL A 38 -2.69 4.52 12.27
N ASP A 39 -1.92 3.94 13.17
CA ASP A 39 -2.13 4.12 14.60
C ASP A 39 -1.81 5.55 15.05
N ALA A 40 -0.96 6.24 14.31
CA ALA A 40 -0.64 7.64 14.61
C ALA A 40 -1.74 8.60 14.17
N GLY A 41 -2.79 8.09 13.54
CA GLY A 41 -3.92 8.92 13.17
C GLY A 41 -3.87 9.49 11.77
N GLU A 42 -2.98 9.00 10.93
CA GLU A 42 -2.98 9.45 9.53
C GLU A 42 -4.26 9.00 8.86
N ARG A 43 -4.92 9.92 8.19
CA ARG A 43 -6.21 9.63 7.59
C ARG A 43 -6.06 8.92 6.26
N ALA A 44 -4.99 9.17 5.53
CA ALA A 44 -4.73 8.54 4.26
C ALA A 44 -3.29 8.07 4.22
N VAL A 45 -3.08 6.80 3.92
CA VAL A 45 -1.75 6.23 3.80
C VAL A 45 -1.61 5.74 2.37
N VAL A 46 -0.56 6.20 1.70
CA VAL A 46 -0.27 5.82 0.33
C VAL A 46 1.03 5.03 0.32
N VAL A 47 1.00 3.86 -0.30
CA VAL A 47 2.20 3.06 -0.47
C VAL A 47 2.67 3.23 -1.90
N ASP A 48 3.84 3.85 -2.06
CA ASP A 48 4.39 4.11 -3.38
C ASP A 48 5.34 2.98 -3.75
N LEU A 49 4.96 2.22 -4.75
CA LEU A 49 5.70 1.04 -5.19
C LEU A 49 6.50 1.29 -6.48
N THR A 50 6.69 2.56 -6.83
CA THR A 50 7.39 2.90 -8.07
C THR A 50 8.77 2.24 -8.15
N ALA A 51 9.46 2.14 -7.03
CA ALA A 51 10.82 1.59 -7.00
C ALA A 51 10.87 0.14 -6.49
N VAL A 52 9.72 -0.53 -6.47
CA VAL A 52 9.64 -1.94 -6.05
C VAL A 52 9.61 -2.81 -7.29
N ASP A 53 10.55 -3.72 -7.37
CA ASP A 53 10.66 -4.61 -8.53
C ASP A 53 10.14 -6.01 -8.26
N PHE A 54 9.81 -6.33 -7.03
CA PHE A 54 9.34 -7.66 -6.67
C PHE A 54 8.48 -7.60 -5.42
N CYS A 55 7.38 -8.33 -5.44
CA CYS A 55 6.51 -8.44 -4.27
C CYS A 55 5.89 -9.83 -4.29
N ASP A 56 6.19 -10.62 -3.27
CA ASP A 56 5.63 -11.96 -3.19
C ASP A 56 4.36 -11.96 -2.35
N SER A 57 3.86 -13.15 -2.03
CA SER A 57 2.62 -13.27 -1.29
C SER A 57 2.71 -12.70 0.12
N SER A 58 3.90 -12.69 0.73
CA SER A 58 4.04 -12.07 2.05
C SER A 58 3.80 -10.58 1.96
N GLY A 59 4.32 -9.94 0.91
CA GLY A 59 4.08 -8.51 0.71
C GLY A 59 2.62 -8.20 0.45
N LEU A 60 1.98 -9.01 -0.39
CA LEU A 60 0.57 -8.82 -0.65
C LEU A 60 -0.26 -8.96 0.61
N ASN A 61 0.08 -9.93 1.43
CA ASN A 61 -0.62 -10.16 2.68
C ASN A 61 -0.50 -8.94 3.61
N VAL A 62 0.70 -8.36 3.67
CA VAL A 62 0.91 -7.15 4.47
C VAL A 62 0.02 -6.01 3.97
N LEU A 63 -0.05 -5.83 2.65
CA LEU A 63 -0.87 -4.75 2.09
C LEU A 63 -2.35 -4.97 2.40
N VAL A 64 -2.82 -6.20 2.29
CA VAL A 64 -4.22 -6.50 2.58
C VAL A 64 -4.52 -6.25 4.05
N ARG A 65 -3.67 -6.71 4.93
CA ARG A 65 -3.88 -6.53 6.37
C ARG A 65 -3.84 -5.06 6.76
N ALA A 66 -2.90 -4.32 6.17
CA ALA A 66 -2.81 -2.89 6.45
C ALA A 66 -4.04 -2.16 5.94
N TYR A 67 -4.56 -2.57 4.79
CA TYR A 67 -5.78 -2.00 4.25
C TYR A 67 -6.96 -2.20 5.22
N LYS A 68 -7.10 -3.41 5.73
CA LYS A 68 -8.18 -3.71 6.67
C LYS A 68 -8.01 -2.95 7.97
N HIS A 69 -6.77 -2.86 8.45
CA HIS A 69 -6.49 -2.11 9.66
C HIS A 69 -6.83 -0.63 9.50
N ALA A 70 -6.47 -0.06 8.36
CA ALA A 70 -6.77 1.34 8.09
C ALA A 70 -8.27 1.57 8.08
N ARG A 71 -9.02 0.69 7.42
CA ARG A 71 -10.48 0.84 7.38
C ARG A 71 -11.09 0.76 8.77
N ALA A 72 -10.56 -0.09 9.61
CA ALA A 72 -11.05 -0.21 10.98
C ALA A 72 -10.81 1.06 11.79
N GLN A 73 -9.83 1.86 11.38
CA GLN A 73 -9.49 3.11 12.04
C GLN A 73 -10.06 4.32 11.29
N ASN A 74 -10.94 4.09 10.34
CA ASN A 74 -11.54 5.16 9.52
C ASN A 74 -10.51 5.89 8.68
N ALA A 75 -9.47 5.19 8.29
CA ALA A 75 -8.44 5.70 7.39
C ALA A 75 -8.51 4.95 6.07
N THR A 76 -7.78 5.45 5.08
CA THR A 76 -7.67 4.78 3.80
C THR A 76 -6.23 4.37 3.56
N LEU A 77 -6.06 3.27 2.86
CA LEU A 77 -4.73 2.83 2.42
C LEU A 77 -4.83 2.49 0.95
N THR A 78 -3.97 3.11 0.17
CA THR A 78 -3.93 2.89 -1.27
C THR A 78 -2.50 2.66 -1.72
N VAL A 79 -2.37 2.12 -2.92
CA VAL A 79 -1.07 1.80 -3.52
C VAL A 79 -0.96 2.57 -4.82
N THR A 80 0.21 3.11 -5.07
CA THR A 80 0.46 3.83 -6.31
C THR A 80 1.79 3.37 -6.89
N GLY A 81 1.97 3.57 -8.18
CA GLY A 81 3.23 3.35 -8.85
C GLY A 81 3.59 1.92 -9.17
N ALA A 82 2.71 0.97 -8.89
CA ALA A 82 2.99 -0.43 -9.21
C ALA A 82 3.09 -0.61 -10.72
N TYR A 83 4.05 -1.40 -11.14
CA TYR A 83 4.26 -1.66 -12.56
C TYR A 83 4.81 -3.07 -12.74
N GLY A 84 4.81 -3.53 -13.98
CA GLY A 84 5.42 -4.80 -14.33
C GLY A 84 4.84 -5.96 -13.55
N ARG A 85 5.70 -6.75 -12.95
CA ARG A 85 5.28 -7.93 -12.19
C ARG A 85 4.42 -7.58 -11.00
N VAL A 86 4.75 -6.49 -10.33
CA VAL A 86 4.00 -6.08 -9.13
C VAL A 86 2.58 -5.71 -9.51
N GLU A 87 2.43 -4.91 -10.56
CA GLU A 87 1.12 -4.55 -11.03
C GLU A 87 0.34 -5.79 -11.48
N ASN A 88 1.01 -6.69 -12.16
CA ASN A 88 0.37 -7.89 -12.65
C ASN A 88 -0.16 -8.76 -11.50
N VAL A 89 0.62 -8.89 -10.45
CA VAL A 89 0.19 -9.66 -9.28
C VAL A 89 -1.02 -9.01 -8.62
N LEU A 90 -1.01 -7.69 -8.48
CA LEU A 90 -2.14 -6.99 -7.89
C LEU A 90 -3.39 -7.20 -8.72
N ARG A 91 -3.25 -7.13 -10.04
CA ARG A 91 -4.39 -7.31 -10.93
C ARG A 91 -4.91 -8.74 -10.92
N THR A 92 -4.00 -9.71 -10.95
CA THR A 92 -4.35 -11.12 -10.99
C THR A 92 -5.09 -11.55 -9.73
N THR A 93 -4.71 -10.99 -8.59
CA THR A 93 -5.35 -11.31 -7.32
C THR A 93 -6.59 -10.48 -7.05
N GLY A 94 -6.85 -9.49 -7.88
CA GLY A 94 -8.00 -8.61 -7.68
C GLY A 94 -7.77 -7.51 -6.67
N LEU A 95 -6.57 -7.42 -6.11
CA LEU A 95 -6.28 -6.43 -5.08
C LEU A 95 -6.23 -5.02 -5.63
N ASP A 96 -5.98 -4.86 -6.93
CA ASP A 96 -5.96 -3.54 -7.53
C ASP A 96 -7.30 -2.82 -7.36
N ARG A 97 -8.39 -3.55 -7.23
CA ARG A 97 -9.71 -2.92 -7.03
C ARG A 97 -9.81 -2.19 -5.71
N PHE A 98 -9.04 -2.62 -4.72
CA PHE A 98 -9.13 -2.06 -3.38
C PHE A 98 -7.97 -1.13 -3.08
N LEU A 99 -6.80 -1.41 -3.63
CA LEU A 99 -5.58 -0.75 -3.22
C LEU A 99 -5.11 0.33 -4.16
N ILE A 100 -5.44 0.24 -5.45
CA ILE A 100 -4.92 1.22 -6.39
C ILE A 100 -5.61 2.55 -6.19
N GLU A 101 -4.80 3.58 -6.00
CA GLU A 101 -5.29 4.94 -5.90
C GLU A 101 -5.60 5.45 -7.30
N GLY A 102 -6.66 6.18 -7.44
CA GLY A 102 -6.94 6.76 -8.73
C GLY A 102 -8.35 7.26 -8.84
N PRO A 103 -8.72 7.67 -10.05
CA PRO A 103 -10.03 8.26 -10.28
C PRO A 103 -11.17 7.31 -10.00
N ALA A 104 -10.91 6.03 -9.94
CA ALA A 104 -11.96 5.07 -9.73
C ALA A 104 -12.67 5.25 -8.39
N GLU A 105 -12.01 5.80 -7.44
CA GLU A 105 -12.63 5.90 -6.12
C GLU A 105 -13.72 6.94 -6.09
N GLU A 106 -13.67 7.91 -6.95
CA GLU A 106 -14.75 8.86 -6.92
C GLU A 106 -15.83 8.43 -7.87
N ALA A 107 -15.55 7.46 -8.56
CA ALA A 107 -16.61 7.01 -9.34
C ALA A 107 -17.55 6.27 -8.52
N PRO A 108 -17.40 6.40 -7.91
CA PRO A 108 -18.11 5.70 -7.72
C PRO A 108 -19.15 5.35 -7.91
N ALA A 109 -18.86 6.09 -8.04
CA ALA A 109 -19.55 5.96 -8.32
C ALA A 109 -20.20 5.45 -8.82
N ASP A 110 -20.04 5.62 -9.03
CA ASP A 110 -20.69 5.20 -9.71
C ASP A 110 -21.21 4.47 -9.77
N GLY A 111 -21.09 4.74 -9.25
CA GLY A 111 -21.68 4.21 -9.26
C GLY A 111 -22.08 3.69 -9.61
N ARG A 112 -22.13 3.67 -9.90
CA ARG A 112 -22.60 3.15 -10.32
C ARG A 112 -22.81 2.37 -10.32
#